data_7025292547b176d20f02b06795fe6158
#
_entry.id   7025292547b176d20f02b06795fe6158
#
_cell.length_a   1.000
_cell.length_b   1.000
_cell.length_c   1.000
_cell.angle_alpha   90.00
_cell.angle_beta   90.00
_cell.angle_gamma   90.00
#
_symmetry.space_group_name_H-M   'P 1'
#
loop_
_entity.id
_entity.type
_entity.pdbx_description
1 polymer ?
#
loop_
_entity_poly.entity_id
_entity_poly.type
_entity_poly.pdbx_seq_one_letter_code
_entity_poly.pdbx_strand_id
1 'polypeptide(L)'
;MKYIIHRGITSKKNSDNSYMAIKRALFDKESIGVEFDIRLTKDKKIVLSHDSVLGINYIENMNYTDIIKHKYLTTLDKILDIDTDKILLIDIKVNNNYKLLGDILLDILKNTDKNIYLMSFNKKIIKYLNKKTKYKKGIISFFYRYNKYPLTILNYKTVSNKKLKRIKNKEIFFWTFKNIYEANKLSKKIDNNSLYY
;
A
#
# COMPACT_ATOMS: atom_id res chain seq x y z
N MET A 1 -5.42 -19.32 -4.40
CA MET A 1 -4.98 -17.96 -4.79
C MET A 1 -4.75 -17.16 -3.51
N LYS A 2 -3.67 -16.38 -3.44
CA LYS A 2 -3.42 -15.49 -2.29
C LYS A 2 -3.86 -14.09 -2.66
N TYR A 3 -4.63 -13.39 -1.80
CA TYR A 3 -5.04 -12.01 -2.07
C TYR A 3 -4.88 -11.09 -0.87
N ILE A 4 -4.70 -9.81 -1.18
CA ILE A 4 -4.61 -8.70 -0.23
C ILE A 4 -5.84 -7.82 -0.46
N ILE A 5 -6.47 -7.36 0.61
CA ILE A 5 -7.66 -6.52 0.52
C ILE A 5 -7.24 -5.07 0.34
N HIS A 6 -7.67 -4.47 -0.78
CA HIS A 6 -7.39 -3.08 -1.14
C HIS A 6 -8.15 -2.11 -0.24
N ARG A 7 -7.44 -1.26 0.50
CA ARG A 7 -7.93 -0.23 1.42
C ARG A 7 -8.88 -0.72 2.53
N GLY A 8 -8.88 -2.04 2.77
CA GLY A 8 -9.71 -2.65 3.80
C GLY A 8 -11.13 -3.03 3.39
N ILE A 9 -11.88 -3.66 4.31
CA ILE A 9 -13.29 -4.06 4.10
C ILE A 9 -14.18 -2.92 4.56
N THR A 10 -14.79 -2.23 3.59
CA THR A 10 -15.66 -1.07 3.81
C THR A 10 -17.07 -1.46 4.25
N SER A 11 -17.81 -0.50 4.78
CA SER A 11 -19.23 -0.59 5.10
C SER A 11 -19.89 0.78 5.02
N LYS A 12 -21.23 0.87 5.20
CA LYS A 12 -21.94 2.17 5.25
C LYS A 12 -21.36 3.14 6.30
N LYS A 13 -20.76 2.61 7.40
CA LYS A 13 -20.20 3.41 8.50
C LYS A 13 -18.68 3.59 8.41
N ASN A 14 -17.98 2.76 7.63
CA ASN A 14 -16.52 2.76 7.59
C ASN A 14 -16.07 2.84 6.13
N SER A 15 -15.45 3.97 5.79
CA SER A 15 -14.84 4.19 4.48
C SER A 15 -13.57 3.37 4.30
N ASP A 16 -13.07 3.32 3.08
CA ASP A 16 -11.72 2.86 2.75
C ASP A 16 -10.64 3.59 3.58
N ASN A 17 -9.52 2.97 3.80
CA ASN A 17 -8.41 3.48 4.62
C ASN A 17 -8.80 3.85 6.08
N SER A 18 -10.01 3.48 6.56
CA SER A 18 -10.37 3.67 7.97
C SER A 18 -9.83 2.53 8.85
N TYR A 19 -9.60 2.83 10.13
CA TYR A 19 -9.14 1.83 11.10
C TYR A 19 -9.99 0.55 11.08
N MET A 20 -11.32 0.70 11.10
CA MET A 20 -12.22 -0.45 11.11
C MET A 20 -12.21 -1.24 9.80
N ALA A 21 -12.05 -0.56 8.66
CA ALA A 21 -11.94 -1.26 7.37
C ALA A 21 -10.63 -2.07 7.30
N ILE A 22 -9.52 -1.50 7.73
CA ILE A 22 -8.22 -2.19 7.79
C ILE A 22 -8.28 -3.35 8.78
N LYS A 23 -8.80 -3.13 10.00
CA LYS A 23 -8.94 -4.15 11.02
C LYS A 23 -9.75 -5.35 10.51
N ARG A 24 -10.89 -5.11 9.86
CA ARG A 24 -11.71 -6.19 9.28
C ARG A 24 -10.94 -6.99 8.23
N ALA A 25 -10.17 -6.32 7.37
CA ALA A 25 -9.36 -6.99 6.36
C ALA A 25 -8.26 -7.86 6.99
N LEU A 26 -7.65 -7.41 8.08
CA LEU A 26 -6.66 -8.18 8.82
C LEU A 26 -7.25 -9.41 9.54
N PHE A 27 -8.51 -9.35 9.96
CA PHE A 27 -9.22 -10.48 10.57
C PHE A 27 -9.98 -11.36 9.56
N ASP A 28 -10.00 -11.01 8.27
CA ASP A 28 -10.56 -11.85 7.23
C ASP A 28 -9.76 -13.15 7.09
N LYS A 29 -10.42 -14.31 7.13
CA LYS A 29 -9.75 -15.62 7.17
C LYS A 29 -9.02 -16.00 5.88
N GLU A 30 -9.44 -15.47 4.76
CA GLU A 30 -8.94 -15.85 3.44
C GLU A 30 -7.86 -14.89 2.91
N SER A 31 -7.85 -13.62 3.36
CA SER A 31 -6.83 -12.66 2.96
C SER A 31 -5.49 -12.94 3.62
N ILE A 32 -4.42 -12.69 2.92
CA ILE A 32 -3.05 -12.75 3.47
C ILE A 32 -2.55 -11.39 3.94
N GLY A 33 -3.34 -10.34 3.80
CA GLY A 33 -2.97 -8.99 4.19
C GLY A 33 -3.95 -7.93 3.76
N VAL A 34 -3.58 -6.71 4.02
CA VAL A 34 -4.32 -5.50 3.64
C VAL A 34 -3.38 -4.50 2.96
N GLU A 35 -3.88 -3.84 1.96
CA GLU A 35 -3.24 -2.69 1.35
C GLU A 35 -3.89 -1.40 1.86
N PHE A 36 -3.10 -0.36 2.05
CA PHE A 36 -3.58 0.97 2.40
C PHE A 36 -2.61 2.07 1.99
N ASP A 37 -3.19 3.25 1.77
CA ASP A 37 -2.47 4.44 1.32
C ASP A 37 -2.02 5.30 2.50
N ILE A 38 -0.79 5.83 2.48
CA ILE A 38 -0.29 6.74 3.50
C ILE A 38 0.13 8.09 2.93
N ARG A 39 -0.10 9.15 3.73
CA ARG A 39 0.34 10.52 3.47
C ARG A 39 0.90 11.19 4.71
N LEU A 40 1.74 12.20 4.49
CA LEU A 40 2.31 13.01 5.55
C LEU A 40 1.49 14.29 5.73
N THR A 41 1.21 14.67 6.98
CA THR A 41 0.61 15.97 7.35
C THR A 41 1.70 17.01 7.57
N LYS A 42 1.30 18.30 7.70
CA LYS A 42 2.21 19.41 7.98
C LYS A 42 2.98 19.22 9.29
N ASP A 43 2.31 18.76 10.32
CA ASP A 43 2.88 18.46 11.65
C ASP A 43 3.50 17.06 11.75
N LYS A 44 3.87 16.47 10.59
CA LYS A 44 4.64 15.22 10.48
C LYS A 44 3.95 13.97 11.02
N LYS A 45 2.62 13.94 11.04
CA LYS A 45 1.85 12.70 11.27
C LYS A 45 1.68 11.95 9.97
N ILE A 46 1.83 10.61 10.00
CA ILE A 46 1.46 9.75 8.86
C ILE A 46 0.03 9.30 9.04
N VAL A 47 -0.82 9.68 8.08
CA VAL A 47 -2.26 9.36 8.06
C VAL A 47 -2.60 8.46 6.88
N LEU A 48 -3.67 7.69 7.01
CA LEU A 48 -4.19 6.86 5.93
C LEU A 48 -5.14 7.69 5.06
N SER A 49 -4.74 7.93 3.80
CA SER A 49 -5.58 8.59 2.79
C SER A 49 -5.07 8.32 1.38
N HIS A 50 -5.96 7.95 0.48
CA HIS A 50 -5.64 7.90 -0.94
C HIS A 50 -5.52 9.31 -1.53
N ASP A 51 -6.50 10.17 -1.25
CA ASP A 51 -6.56 11.49 -1.84
C ASP A 51 -5.55 12.44 -1.18
N SER A 52 -5.00 13.34 -1.98
CA SER A 52 -4.05 14.35 -1.50
C SER A 52 -4.73 15.54 -0.84
N VAL A 53 -6.03 15.68 -1.05
CA VAL A 53 -6.81 16.82 -0.58
C VAL A 53 -7.92 16.40 0.37
N LEU A 54 -8.26 17.30 1.28
CA LEU A 54 -9.44 17.25 2.11
C LEU A 54 -10.20 18.58 1.89
N GLY A 55 -11.37 18.52 1.22
CA GLY A 55 -12.00 19.71 0.67
C GLY A 55 -11.09 20.38 -0.36
N ILE A 56 -10.72 21.63 -0.13
CA ILE A 56 -9.83 22.42 -1.01
C ILE A 56 -8.37 22.40 -0.57
N ASN A 57 -8.05 21.82 0.59
CA ASN A 57 -6.73 21.89 1.18
C ASN A 57 -5.95 20.60 0.98
N TYR A 58 -4.66 20.71 0.68
CA TYR A 58 -3.75 19.56 0.65
C TYR A 58 -3.47 19.08 2.08
N ILE A 59 -3.57 17.76 2.31
CA ILE A 59 -3.29 17.11 3.60
C ILE A 59 -1.90 17.48 4.13
N GLU A 60 -0.90 17.57 3.25
CA GLU A 60 0.48 17.94 3.63
C GLU A 60 0.63 19.38 4.14
N ASN A 61 -0.35 20.24 3.89
CA ASN A 61 -0.38 21.62 4.35
C ASN A 61 -1.25 21.81 5.61
N MET A 62 -1.89 20.76 6.11
CA MET A 62 -2.77 20.78 7.28
C MET A 62 -2.12 20.08 8.47
N ASN A 63 -2.33 20.63 9.67
CA ASN A 63 -2.01 19.88 10.89
C ASN A 63 -3.06 18.78 11.12
N TYR A 64 -2.66 17.69 11.74
CA TYR A 64 -3.57 16.58 12.03
C TYR A 64 -4.77 17.02 12.89
N THR A 65 -4.56 17.92 13.85
CA THR A 65 -5.60 18.50 14.68
C THR A 65 -6.69 19.24 13.89
N ASP A 66 -6.33 19.83 12.76
CA ASP A 66 -7.29 20.50 11.88
C ASP A 66 -7.99 19.50 10.95
N ILE A 67 -7.27 18.50 10.48
CA ILE A 67 -7.85 17.43 9.66
C ILE A 67 -8.99 16.71 10.40
N ILE A 68 -8.81 16.33 11.67
CA ILE A 68 -9.80 15.57 12.43
C ILE A 68 -11.08 16.35 12.75
N LYS A 69 -11.07 17.68 12.66
CA LYS A 69 -12.28 18.52 12.76
C LYS A 69 -13.23 18.34 11.57
N HIS A 70 -12.67 17.97 10.40
CA HIS A 70 -13.43 17.80 9.15
C HIS A 70 -13.68 16.33 8.82
N LYS A 71 -12.68 15.50 8.99
CA LYS A 71 -12.73 14.07 8.70
C LYS A 71 -11.73 13.34 9.58
N TYR A 72 -12.19 12.31 10.29
CA TYR A 72 -11.27 11.45 11.01
C TYR A 72 -10.45 10.61 10.03
N LEU A 73 -9.14 10.86 9.99
CA LEU A 73 -8.16 10.02 9.30
C LEU A 73 -7.39 9.17 10.31
N THR A 74 -7.29 7.89 10.02
CA THR A 74 -6.50 6.95 10.84
C THR A 74 -5.02 7.27 10.70
N THR A 75 -4.27 7.26 11.80
CA THR A 75 -2.80 7.36 11.75
C THR A 75 -2.16 5.99 11.58
N LEU A 76 -0.93 5.95 11.03
CA LEU A 76 -0.19 4.71 10.81
C LEU A 76 0.07 3.98 12.13
N ASP A 77 0.41 4.70 13.20
CA ASP A 77 0.65 4.12 14.54
C ASP A 77 -0.51 3.21 14.97
N LYS A 78 -1.75 3.68 14.82
CA LYS A 78 -2.94 2.89 15.18
C LYS A 78 -3.09 1.60 14.38
N ILE A 79 -2.59 1.56 13.15
CA ILE A 79 -2.61 0.34 12.36
C ILE A 79 -1.52 -0.62 12.83
N LEU A 80 -0.35 -0.10 13.18
CA LEU A 80 0.75 -0.92 13.71
C LEU A 80 0.44 -1.54 15.07
N ASP A 81 -0.46 -0.93 15.86
CA ASP A 81 -0.94 -1.48 17.13
C ASP A 81 -1.87 -2.69 16.96
N ILE A 82 -2.37 -2.96 15.76
CA ILE A 82 -3.21 -4.14 15.52
C ILE A 82 -2.33 -5.39 15.56
N ASP A 83 -2.65 -6.33 16.45
CA ASP A 83 -1.95 -7.60 16.50
C ASP A 83 -2.28 -8.46 15.28
N THR A 84 -1.25 -8.71 14.45
CA THR A 84 -1.36 -9.46 13.20
C THR A 84 0.02 -9.84 12.64
N ASP A 85 0.10 -11.01 12.04
CA ASP A 85 1.23 -11.51 11.26
C ASP A 85 1.04 -11.31 9.73
N LYS A 86 -0.14 -10.81 9.34
CA LYS A 86 -0.50 -10.58 7.94
C LYS A 86 0.31 -9.46 7.29
N ILE A 87 0.35 -9.47 5.97
CA ILE A 87 1.05 -8.44 5.19
C ILE A 87 0.36 -7.10 5.33
N LEU A 88 1.12 -6.08 5.72
CA LEU A 88 0.76 -4.68 5.62
C LEU A 88 1.42 -4.12 4.35
N LEU A 89 0.67 -4.01 3.26
CA LEU A 89 1.14 -3.49 1.98
C LEU A 89 0.87 -1.98 1.93
N ILE A 90 1.90 -1.17 2.13
CA ILE A 90 1.80 0.28 2.30
C ILE A 90 2.08 0.99 0.98
N ASP A 91 1.07 1.66 0.40
CA ASP A 91 1.25 2.56 -0.74
C ASP A 91 1.61 3.97 -0.26
N ILE A 92 2.84 4.38 -0.54
CA ILE A 92 3.39 5.65 -0.09
C ILE A 92 3.05 6.74 -1.12
N LYS A 93 2.07 7.58 -0.78
CA LYS A 93 1.63 8.72 -1.60
C LYS A 93 2.49 9.95 -1.29
N VAL A 94 3.34 10.29 -2.25
CA VAL A 94 4.25 11.45 -2.12
C VAL A 94 3.68 12.62 -2.90
N ASN A 95 3.53 13.77 -2.26
CA ASN A 95 3.29 15.03 -2.96
C ASN A 95 4.64 15.75 -3.21
N ASN A 96 5.29 16.30 -2.18
CA ASN A 96 6.49 17.11 -2.34
C ASN A 96 7.75 16.47 -1.75
N ASN A 97 7.85 16.35 -0.42
CA ASN A 97 9.08 15.96 0.26
C ASN A 97 9.15 14.43 0.53
N TYR A 98 9.58 13.67 -0.48
CA TYR A 98 9.72 12.22 -0.34
C TYR A 98 10.78 11.79 0.69
N LYS A 99 11.83 12.60 0.93
CA LYS A 99 12.86 12.26 1.91
C LYS A 99 12.31 12.38 3.33
N LEU A 100 11.65 13.49 3.63
CA LEU A 100 11.04 13.72 4.95
C LEU A 100 10.00 12.63 5.26
N LEU A 101 9.09 12.33 4.32
CA LEU A 101 8.13 11.24 4.48
C LEU A 101 8.84 9.90 4.72
N GLY A 102 9.89 9.62 3.95
CA GLY A 102 10.66 8.39 4.09
C GLY A 102 11.35 8.25 5.43
N ASP A 103 11.95 9.33 5.96
CA ASP A 103 12.64 9.33 7.25
C ASP A 103 11.65 9.14 8.41
N ILE A 104 10.52 9.86 8.40
CA ILE A 104 9.46 9.71 9.40
C ILE A 104 8.86 8.30 9.35
N LEU A 105 8.58 7.77 8.16
CA LEU A 105 8.08 6.42 7.99
C LEU A 105 9.04 5.39 8.61
N LEU A 106 10.34 5.50 8.34
CA LEU A 106 11.34 4.58 8.88
C LEU A 106 11.50 4.71 10.39
N ASP A 107 11.35 5.92 10.94
CA ASP A 107 11.39 6.11 12.39
C ASP A 107 10.20 5.43 13.09
N ILE A 108 9.00 5.54 12.52
CA ILE A 108 7.81 4.82 13.01
C ILE A 108 7.99 3.30 12.90
N LEU A 109 8.57 2.83 11.80
CA LEU A 109 8.72 1.40 11.52
C LEU A 109 9.91 0.73 12.21
N LYS A 110 10.82 1.46 12.85
CA LYS A 110 12.07 0.90 13.37
C LYS A 110 11.89 -0.16 14.46
N ASN A 111 10.82 -0.05 15.25
CA ASN A 111 10.53 -0.90 16.40
C ASN A 111 9.38 -1.89 16.15
N THR A 112 8.95 -2.08 14.91
CA THR A 112 7.88 -3.03 14.59
C THR A 112 8.44 -4.32 13.99
N ASP A 113 7.86 -5.44 14.39
CA ASP A 113 8.07 -6.78 13.86
C ASP A 113 7.06 -7.16 12.76
N LYS A 114 6.15 -6.25 12.41
CA LYS A 114 5.09 -6.48 11.41
C LYS A 114 5.65 -6.82 10.03
N ASN A 115 4.89 -7.65 9.31
CA ASN A 115 5.23 -8.07 7.95
C ASN A 115 4.93 -6.95 6.93
N ILE A 116 5.84 -6.01 6.77
CA ILE A 116 5.66 -4.77 6.02
C ILE A 116 6.25 -4.87 4.61
N TYR A 117 5.44 -4.47 3.64
CA TYR A 117 5.81 -4.29 2.24
C TYR A 117 5.54 -2.85 1.83
N LEU A 118 6.50 -2.21 1.17
CA LEU A 118 6.43 -0.80 0.79
C LEU A 118 6.29 -0.66 -0.73
N MET A 119 5.36 0.14 -1.18
CA MET A 119 5.21 0.41 -2.61
C MET A 119 4.89 1.88 -2.88
N SER A 120 5.14 2.34 -4.09
CA SER A 120 4.78 3.68 -4.54
C SER A 120 4.85 3.80 -6.06
N PHE A 121 4.04 4.68 -6.63
CA PHE A 121 4.25 5.21 -7.99
C PHE A 121 5.46 6.13 -8.07
N ASN A 122 5.84 6.77 -6.96
CA ASN A 122 6.98 7.67 -6.91
C ASN A 122 8.30 6.88 -6.78
N LYS A 123 9.03 6.80 -7.89
CA LYS A 123 10.32 6.08 -7.95
C LYS A 123 11.40 6.67 -7.02
N LYS A 124 11.32 7.97 -6.71
CA LYS A 124 12.33 8.65 -5.87
C LYS A 124 12.27 8.13 -4.43
N ILE A 125 11.05 7.96 -3.85
CA ILE A 125 10.89 7.40 -2.50
C ILE A 125 11.36 5.95 -2.43
N ILE A 126 11.02 5.10 -3.42
CA ILE A 126 11.46 3.70 -3.44
C ILE A 126 12.98 3.59 -3.54
N LYS A 127 13.61 4.41 -4.39
CA LYS A 127 15.09 4.49 -4.49
C LYS A 127 15.72 4.95 -3.17
N TYR A 128 15.12 5.90 -2.48
CA TYR A 128 15.57 6.42 -1.20
C TYR A 128 15.49 5.35 -0.11
N LEU A 129 14.33 4.73 0.06
CA LEU A 129 14.10 3.67 1.03
C LEU A 129 14.97 2.42 0.78
N ASN A 130 15.28 2.12 -0.47
CA ASN A 130 16.12 0.97 -0.80
C ASN A 130 17.54 1.05 -0.24
N LYS A 131 18.02 2.25 0.06
CA LYS A 131 19.33 2.47 0.69
C LYS A 131 19.28 2.42 2.22
N LYS A 132 18.08 2.52 2.82
CA LYS A 132 17.90 2.73 4.26
C LYS A 132 17.22 1.60 5.00
N THR A 133 16.53 0.69 4.31
CA THR A 133 15.80 -0.39 4.97
C THR A 133 15.80 -1.69 4.18
N LYS A 134 15.68 -2.82 4.91
CA LYS A 134 15.54 -4.16 4.34
C LYS A 134 14.11 -4.56 4.03
N TYR A 135 13.09 -3.76 4.39
CA TYR A 135 11.70 -4.04 4.04
C TYR A 135 11.56 -4.31 2.54
N LYS A 136 10.76 -5.31 2.16
CA LYS A 136 10.45 -5.57 0.76
C LYS A 136 9.77 -4.35 0.15
N LYS A 137 10.21 -3.94 -1.02
CA LYS A 137 9.70 -2.74 -1.69
C LYS A 137 9.65 -2.88 -3.19
N GLY A 138 8.73 -2.13 -3.80
CA GLY A 138 8.54 -2.14 -5.25
C GLY A 138 7.91 -0.87 -5.81
N ILE A 139 7.99 -0.76 -7.13
CA ILE A 139 7.40 0.34 -7.87
C ILE A 139 6.04 -0.12 -8.42
N ILE A 140 4.99 0.68 -8.15
CA ILE A 140 3.69 0.52 -8.79
C ILE A 140 3.79 1.07 -10.21
N SER A 141 3.31 0.31 -11.19
CA SER A 141 3.34 0.75 -12.58
C SER A 141 2.18 0.19 -13.40
N PHE A 142 1.72 0.97 -14.37
CA PHE A 142 0.74 0.50 -15.35
C PHE A 142 1.34 -0.53 -16.29
N PHE A 143 2.58 -0.30 -16.74
CA PHE A 143 3.30 -1.20 -17.65
C PHE A 143 4.56 -1.72 -17.00
N TYR A 144 4.86 -3.00 -17.21
CA TYR A 144 6.10 -3.56 -16.71
C TYR A 144 7.32 -2.87 -17.32
N ARG A 145 8.19 -2.39 -16.44
CA ARG A 145 9.56 -1.94 -16.76
C ARG A 145 10.50 -2.64 -15.81
N TYR A 146 11.63 -3.14 -16.35
CA TYR A 146 12.64 -3.76 -15.51
C TYR A 146 13.08 -2.81 -14.38
N ASN A 147 13.20 -3.35 -13.19
CA ASN A 147 13.75 -2.67 -12.04
C ASN A 147 14.43 -3.70 -11.12
N LYS A 148 15.29 -3.25 -10.21
CA LYS A 148 16.07 -4.13 -9.32
C LYS A 148 15.37 -4.49 -7.99
N TYR A 149 14.17 -3.97 -7.75
CA TYR A 149 13.48 -4.17 -6.49
C TYR A 149 12.84 -5.55 -6.42
N PRO A 150 12.72 -6.15 -5.21
CA PRO A 150 12.16 -7.49 -5.03
C PRO A 150 10.67 -7.59 -5.36
N LEU A 151 9.93 -6.45 -5.29
CA LEU A 151 8.52 -6.41 -5.65
C LEU A 151 8.31 -5.77 -7.00
N THR A 152 7.32 -6.27 -7.72
CA THR A 152 6.80 -5.68 -8.95
C THR A 152 5.28 -5.61 -8.85
N ILE A 153 4.73 -4.39 -8.91
CA ILE A 153 3.30 -4.13 -8.71
C ILE A 153 2.73 -3.61 -10.02
N LEU A 154 1.87 -4.39 -10.68
CA LEU A 154 1.43 -4.18 -12.05
C LEU A 154 -0.08 -4.08 -12.18
N ASN A 155 -0.53 -3.22 -13.09
CA ASN A 155 -1.91 -3.25 -13.53
C ASN A 155 -2.20 -4.54 -14.32
N TYR A 156 -3.12 -5.38 -13.82
CA TYR A 156 -3.41 -6.68 -14.43
C TYR A 156 -3.91 -6.60 -15.87
N LYS A 157 -4.56 -5.49 -16.26
CA LYS A 157 -5.10 -5.28 -17.62
C LYS A 157 -4.02 -5.08 -18.68
N THR A 158 -2.80 -4.71 -18.27
CA THR A 158 -1.69 -4.35 -19.19
C THR A 158 -0.64 -5.44 -19.30
N VAL A 159 -0.85 -6.57 -18.63
CA VAL A 159 0.13 -7.65 -18.55
C VAL A 159 -0.23 -8.78 -19.50
N SER A 160 0.75 -9.26 -20.27
CA SER A 160 0.66 -10.46 -21.09
C SER A 160 1.55 -11.58 -20.55
N ASN A 161 1.21 -12.84 -20.84
CA ASN A 161 2.02 -14.00 -20.44
C ASN A 161 3.47 -13.90 -20.93
N LYS A 162 3.71 -13.35 -22.12
CA LYS A 162 5.05 -13.11 -22.67
C LYS A 162 5.87 -12.15 -21.79
N LYS A 163 5.22 -11.11 -21.23
CA LYS A 163 5.88 -10.16 -20.32
C LYS A 163 6.15 -10.79 -18.96
N LEU A 164 5.22 -11.58 -18.43
CA LEU A 164 5.37 -12.25 -17.12
C LEU A 164 6.52 -13.24 -17.10
N LYS A 165 6.71 -14.03 -18.17
CA LYS A 165 7.84 -14.96 -18.30
C LYS A 165 9.22 -14.27 -18.22
N ARG A 166 9.28 -12.95 -18.42
CA ARG A 166 10.51 -12.16 -18.28
C ARG A 166 10.79 -11.66 -16.87
N ILE A 167 9.80 -11.74 -15.98
CA ILE A 167 9.94 -11.31 -14.59
C ILE A 167 10.42 -12.50 -13.78
N LYS A 168 11.72 -12.54 -13.49
CA LYS A 168 12.34 -13.61 -12.70
C LYS A 168 12.72 -13.10 -11.32
N ASN A 169 12.64 -13.98 -10.31
CA ASN A 169 13.10 -13.72 -8.94
C ASN A 169 12.45 -12.51 -8.27
N LYS A 170 11.15 -12.31 -8.49
CA LYS A 170 10.36 -11.22 -7.90
C LYS A 170 9.01 -11.72 -7.42
N GLU A 171 8.53 -11.11 -6.35
CA GLU A 171 7.13 -11.19 -5.98
C GLU A 171 6.32 -10.24 -6.87
N ILE A 172 5.26 -10.73 -7.47
CA ILE A 172 4.41 -9.94 -8.36
C ILE A 172 3.06 -9.72 -7.69
N PHE A 173 2.67 -8.46 -7.58
CA PHE A 173 1.35 -8.04 -7.16
C PHE A 173 0.59 -7.47 -8.35
N PHE A 174 -0.68 -7.86 -8.49
CA PHE A 174 -1.57 -7.32 -9.51
C PHE A 174 -2.65 -6.45 -8.86
N TRP A 175 -2.91 -5.29 -9.44
CA TRP A 175 -3.84 -4.28 -8.94
C TRP A 175 -4.72 -3.72 -10.06
N THR A 176 -5.85 -3.16 -9.80
CA THR A 176 -6.79 -3.40 -8.71
C THR A 176 -7.95 -4.17 -9.29
N PHE A 177 -8.34 -5.27 -8.65
CA PHE A 177 -9.47 -6.07 -9.10
C PHE A 177 -10.75 -5.53 -8.49
N LYS A 178 -11.84 -5.54 -9.25
CA LYS A 178 -13.16 -5.14 -8.74
C LYS A 178 -13.74 -6.21 -7.80
N ASN A 179 -13.37 -7.45 -8.01
CA ASN A 179 -13.88 -8.59 -7.24
C ASN A 179 -12.97 -9.81 -7.43
N ILE A 180 -13.19 -10.83 -6.60
CA ILE A 180 -12.44 -12.09 -6.60
C ILE A 180 -12.57 -12.87 -7.93
N TYR A 181 -13.67 -12.69 -8.66
CA TYR A 181 -13.89 -13.37 -9.94
C TYR A 181 -12.88 -12.91 -11.00
N GLU A 182 -12.63 -11.60 -11.09
CA GLU A 182 -11.60 -11.05 -12.01
C GLU A 182 -10.21 -11.59 -11.67
N ALA A 183 -9.87 -11.67 -10.39
CA ALA A 183 -8.59 -12.19 -9.92
C ALA A 183 -8.47 -13.69 -10.26
N ASN A 184 -9.50 -14.49 -10.04
CA ASN A 184 -9.55 -15.91 -10.41
C ASN A 184 -9.41 -16.13 -11.93
N LYS A 185 -10.01 -15.27 -12.74
CA LYS A 185 -9.85 -15.34 -14.20
C LYS A 185 -8.41 -15.09 -14.64
N LEU A 186 -7.71 -14.20 -13.97
CA LEU A 186 -6.29 -13.97 -14.23
C LEU A 186 -5.44 -15.15 -13.73
N SER A 187 -5.69 -15.67 -12.52
CA SER A 187 -4.92 -16.78 -11.94
C SER A 187 -4.90 -18.03 -12.81
N LYS A 188 -6.02 -18.32 -13.51
CA LYS A 188 -6.10 -19.43 -14.47
C LYS A 188 -5.23 -19.23 -15.72
N LYS A 189 -4.85 -18.00 -16.03
CA LYS A 189 -4.02 -17.63 -17.20
C LYS A 189 -2.54 -17.50 -16.87
N ILE A 190 -2.20 -17.40 -15.59
CA ILE A 190 -0.84 -17.12 -15.14
C ILE A 190 -0.41 -18.25 -14.21
N ASP A 191 0.55 -19.01 -14.67
CA ASP A 191 1.18 -20.07 -13.89
C ASP A 191 2.22 -19.44 -12.94
N ASN A 192 1.75 -18.84 -11.81
CA ASN A 192 2.65 -18.13 -10.90
C ASN A 192 2.07 -17.96 -9.48
N ASN A 193 2.97 -17.95 -8.49
CA ASN A 193 2.72 -17.55 -7.09
C ASN A 193 2.47 -16.03 -6.95
N SER A 194 1.71 -15.43 -7.85
CA SER A 194 1.41 -14.01 -7.85
C SER A 194 0.38 -13.65 -6.78
N LEU A 195 0.54 -12.48 -6.18
CA LEU A 195 -0.37 -11.92 -5.19
C LEU A 195 -1.31 -10.91 -5.86
N TYR A 196 -2.51 -10.76 -5.34
CA TYR A 196 -3.57 -9.94 -5.95
C TYR A 196 -4.13 -8.96 -4.91
N TYR A 197 -4.39 -7.74 -5.31
CA TYR A 197 -5.10 -6.76 -4.50
C TYR A 197 -5.93 -5.78 -5.33
#